data_49dd4c80b86477784e2e1a20fa4231e2
#
_entry.id   49dd4c80b86477784e2e1a20fa4231e2
#
_cell.length_a   1.000
_cell.length_b   1.000
_cell.length_c   1.000
_cell.angle_alpha   90.00
_cell.angle_beta   90.00
_cell.angle_gamma   90.00
#
_symmetry.space_group_name_H-M   'P 1'
#
loop_
_entity.id
_entity.type
_entity.pdbx_description
1 polymer ?
#
loop_
_entity_poly.entity_id
_entity_poly.type
_entity_poly.pdbx_seq_one_letter_code
_entity_poly.pdbx_strand_id
1 'polypeptide(L)'
;MGLPVTASYIVLATLSAPLIFDLISQSQLLVALQAGDLPSNVAATIGLFGGDPLTALQEMPLEMKQLIRQEMLEPEQLTGMLLSAHLIIFWLSQDSNVTPPVCLASFAAAGIAGTRPMATGLTSWKVAKGLYLVPVLFAYSPLISGTWPERIEVFIWSCMGLYALAGVLQWHLEAKINVLIAGLLLVSAGLLMWTPFPIIFHI
;
A
#
# COMPACT_ATOMS: atom_id res chain seq x y z
N MET A 1 -10.36 -16.04 7.93
CA MET A 1 -11.24 -15.59 9.02
C MET A 1 -12.66 -15.43 8.45
N GLY A 2 -13.67 -16.09 9.02
CA GLY A 2 -15.07 -15.95 8.59
C GLY A 2 -15.80 -14.78 9.25
N LEU A 3 -15.08 -13.72 9.62
CA LEU A 3 -15.65 -12.53 10.24
C LEU A 3 -16.22 -11.57 9.18
N PRO A 4 -17.32 -10.89 9.45
CA PRO A 4 -17.78 -9.78 8.62
C PRO A 4 -16.68 -8.72 8.45
N VAL A 5 -16.65 -8.05 7.30
CA VAL A 5 -15.62 -7.07 6.95
C VAL A 5 -15.39 -6.03 8.06
N THR A 6 -16.47 -5.50 8.61
CA THR A 6 -16.40 -4.50 9.69
C THR A 6 -15.71 -5.05 10.94
N ALA A 7 -16.05 -6.27 11.36
CA ALA A 7 -15.41 -6.89 12.51
C ALA A 7 -13.93 -7.21 12.24
N SER A 8 -13.61 -7.70 11.04
CA SER A 8 -12.23 -7.93 10.62
C SER A 8 -11.42 -6.63 10.63
N TYR A 9 -11.98 -5.55 10.09
CA TYR A 9 -11.33 -4.24 10.11
C TYR A 9 -11.08 -3.74 11.53
N ILE A 10 -12.08 -3.77 12.41
CA ILE A 10 -11.91 -3.28 13.79
C ILE A 10 -10.79 -4.03 14.50
N VAL A 11 -10.80 -5.37 14.45
CA VAL A 11 -9.78 -6.20 15.09
C VAL A 11 -8.40 -5.94 14.51
N LEU A 12 -8.27 -5.91 13.19
CA LEU A 12 -6.98 -5.67 12.53
C LEU A 12 -6.50 -4.24 12.73
N ALA A 13 -7.40 -3.24 12.72
CA ALA A 13 -7.02 -1.86 12.92
C ALA A 13 -6.47 -1.61 14.33
N THR A 14 -7.10 -2.17 15.35
CA THR A 14 -6.61 -2.02 16.73
C THR A 14 -5.26 -2.67 16.97
N LEU A 15 -4.97 -3.79 16.31
CA LEU A 15 -3.73 -4.53 16.52
C LEU A 15 -2.61 -4.11 15.56
N SER A 16 -2.95 -3.81 14.30
CA SER A 16 -1.96 -3.67 13.23
C SER A 16 -1.76 -2.23 12.75
N ALA A 17 -2.73 -1.32 12.94
CA ALA A 17 -2.58 0.06 12.45
C ALA A 17 -1.38 0.80 13.08
N PRO A 18 -1.11 0.68 14.38
CA PRO A 18 0.07 1.33 14.97
C PRO A 18 1.37 0.83 14.36
N LEU A 19 1.47 -0.49 14.10
CA LEU A 19 2.65 -1.10 13.50
C LEU A 19 2.85 -0.66 12.05
N ILE A 20 1.78 -0.68 11.24
CA ILE A 20 1.86 -0.24 9.84
C ILE A 20 2.19 1.25 9.75
N PHE A 21 1.58 2.07 10.61
CA PHE A 21 1.91 3.48 10.71
C PHE A 21 3.39 3.70 11.06
N ASP A 22 3.91 2.94 12.03
CA ASP A 22 5.32 3.02 12.42
C ASP A 22 6.25 2.68 11.24
N LEU A 23 5.96 1.61 10.50
CA LEU A 23 6.73 1.19 9.33
C LEU A 23 6.72 2.26 8.20
N ILE A 24 5.53 2.79 7.87
CA ILE A 24 5.41 3.82 6.81
C ILE A 24 6.13 5.10 7.23
N SER A 25 5.92 5.56 8.46
CA SER A 25 6.50 6.80 8.94
C SER A 25 8.01 6.72 9.20
N GLN A 26 8.53 5.55 9.52
CA GLN A 26 9.98 5.35 9.71
C GLN A 26 10.75 5.58 8.41
N SER A 27 10.22 5.16 7.27
CA SER A 27 10.87 5.39 5.97
C SER A 27 10.94 6.89 5.63
N GLN A 28 9.86 7.63 5.86
CA GLN A 28 9.82 9.07 5.63
C GLN A 28 10.70 9.83 6.62
N LEU A 29 10.68 9.41 7.88
CA LEU A 29 11.54 9.99 8.91
C LEU A 29 13.03 9.81 8.56
N LEU A 30 13.42 8.63 8.08
CA LEU A 30 14.79 8.38 7.61
C LEU A 30 15.21 9.34 6.51
N VAL A 31 14.36 9.56 5.52
CA VAL A 31 14.61 10.51 4.43
C VAL A 31 14.78 11.93 4.98
N ALA A 32 13.90 12.36 5.88
CA ALA A 32 13.97 13.68 6.51
C ALA A 32 15.26 13.85 7.33
N LEU A 33 15.68 12.83 8.08
CA LEU A 33 16.92 12.86 8.88
C LEU A 33 18.18 12.87 8.01
N GLN A 34 18.15 12.27 6.83
CA GLN A 34 19.28 12.26 5.89
C GLN A 34 19.39 13.55 5.07
N ALA A 35 18.35 14.36 4.99
CA ALA A 35 18.35 15.65 4.28
C ALA A 35 19.28 16.69 4.92
N GLY A 36 19.74 16.48 6.15
CA GLY A 36 20.85 17.21 6.76
C GLY A 36 20.48 18.50 7.52
N ASP A 37 19.24 18.94 7.49
CA ASP A 37 18.78 20.11 8.24
C ASP A 37 18.09 19.67 9.54
N LEU A 38 18.92 19.23 10.50
CA LEU A 38 18.43 18.67 11.76
C LEU A 38 18.34 19.74 12.84
N PRO A 39 17.18 19.88 13.51
CA PRO A 39 17.08 20.62 14.76
C PRO A 39 18.12 20.14 15.78
N SER A 40 18.68 21.05 16.57
CA SER A 40 19.77 20.75 17.50
C SER A 40 19.42 19.65 18.54
N ASN A 41 18.18 19.62 18.99
CA ASN A 41 17.65 18.60 19.90
C ASN A 41 17.52 17.21 19.23
N VAL A 42 17.11 17.17 17.94
CA VAL A 42 17.05 15.93 17.18
C VAL A 42 18.46 15.39 16.90
N ALA A 43 19.39 16.26 16.49
CA ALA A 43 20.80 15.92 16.29
C ALA A 43 21.44 15.39 17.57
N ALA A 44 21.19 16.04 18.72
CA ALA A 44 21.67 15.59 20.03
C ALA A 44 21.10 14.20 20.40
N THR A 45 19.81 13.98 20.14
CA THR A 45 19.15 12.70 20.41
C THR A 45 19.73 11.57 19.56
N ILE A 46 19.94 11.81 18.25
CA ILE A 46 20.58 10.83 17.35
C ILE A 46 22.01 10.54 17.80
N GLY A 47 22.75 11.56 18.28
CA GLY A 47 24.09 11.42 18.82
C GLY A 47 24.18 10.48 20.02
N LEU A 48 23.15 10.39 20.86
CA LEU A 48 23.08 9.46 21.99
C LEU A 48 23.01 8.00 21.56
N PHE A 49 22.53 7.72 20.34
CA PHE A 49 22.36 6.38 19.77
C PHE A 49 23.36 6.06 18.63
N GLY A 50 24.57 6.63 18.70
CA GLY A 50 25.65 6.30 17.77
C GLY A 50 25.82 7.24 16.58
N GLY A 51 24.98 8.26 16.44
CA GLY A 51 25.12 9.32 15.43
C GLY A 51 24.65 8.95 14.00
N ASP A 52 24.45 7.68 13.70
CA ASP A 52 23.85 7.25 12.44
C ASP A 52 22.32 7.18 12.58
N PRO A 53 21.55 7.89 11.71
CA PRO A 53 20.09 7.94 11.79
C PRO A 53 19.40 6.57 11.75
N LEU A 54 19.92 5.64 10.94
CA LEU A 54 19.33 4.30 10.82
C LEU A 54 19.48 3.50 12.12
N THR A 55 20.69 3.48 12.66
CA THR A 55 21.02 2.78 13.91
C THR A 55 20.25 3.40 15.07
N ALA A 56 20.25 4.73 15.14
CA ALA A 56 19.51 5.46 16.18
C ALA A 56 18.03 5.12 16.19
N LEU A 57 17.37 5.08 15.01
CA LEU A 57 15.96 4.73 14.91
C LEU A 57 15.68 3.25 15.27
N GLN A 58 16.63 2.36 15.13
CA GLN A 58 16.45 0.96 15.52
C GLN A 58 16.54 0.77 17.05
N GLU A 59 17.48 1.44 17.69
CA GLU A 59 17.78 1.27 19.12
C GLU A 59 16.93 2.17 20.03
N MET A 60 16.37 3.25 19.47
CA MET A 60 15.61 4.26 20.22
C MET A 60 14.26 3.73 20.71
N PRO A 61 13.83 4.04 21.95
CA PRO A 61 12.49 3.77 22.44
C PRO A 61 11.39 4.42 21.59
N LEU A 62 10.20 3.80 21.59
CA LEU A 62 9.08 4.24 20.76
C LEU A 62 8.64 5.69 21.08
N GLU A 63 8.67 6.08 22.34
CA GLU A 63 8.30 7.43 22.78
C GLU A 63 9.23 8.50 22.18
N MET A 64 10.53 8.23 22.14
CA MET A 64 11.52 9.13 21.54
C MET A 64 11.35 9.20 20.00
N LYS A 65 11.07 8.07 19.35
CA LYS A 65 10.74 8.06 17.91
C LYS A 65 9.53 8.93 17.60
N GLN A 66 8.50 8.87 18.47
CA GLN A 66 7.30 9.67 18.28
C GLN A 66 7.59 11.18 18.40
N LEU A 67 8.42 11.59 19.36
CA LEU A 67 8.82 12.98 19.52
C LEU A 67 9.60 13.50 18.32
N ILE A 68 10.62 12.76 17.86
CA ILE A 68 11.39 13.12 16.66
C ILE A 68 10.49 13.18 15.42
N ARG A 69 9.55 12.24 15.30
CA ARG A 69 8.61 12.20 14.18
C ARG A 69 7.70 13.43 14.14
N GLN A 70 7.19 13.87 15.30
CA GLN A 70 6.36 15.07 15.39
C GLN A 70 7.13 16.35 15.10
N GLU A 71 8.43 16.38 15.33
CA GLU A 71 9.28 17.52 15.10
C GLU A 71 9.81 17.60 13.66
N MET A 72 10.04 16.45 13.02
CA MET A 72 10.61 16.36 11.69
C MET A 72 9.57 16.26 10.56
N LEU A 73 8.35 15.82 10.87
CA LEU A 73 7.29 15.60 9.87
C LEU A 73 6.11 16.53 10.14
N GLU A 74 5.58 17.12 9.07
CA GLU A 74 4.40 17.97 9.15
C GLU A 74 3.15 17.20 9.63
N PRO A 75 2.25 17.83 10.39
CA PRO A 75 1.03 17.18 10.89
C PRO A 75 0.15 16.59 9.77
N GLU A 76 0.15 17.21 8.60
CA GLU A 76 -0.58 16.70 7.43
C GLU A 76 0.03 15.39 6.91
N GLN A 77 1.36 15.29 6.88
CA GLN A 77 2.06 14.06 6.49
C GLN A 77 1.77 12.93 7.47
N LEU A 78 1.84 13.20 8.77
CA LEU A 78 1.52 12.22 9.81
C LEU A 78 0.07 11.71 9.69
N THR A 79 -0.87 12.62 9.46
CA THR A 79 -2.29 12.27 9.24
C THR A 79 -2.46 11.44 7.98
N GLY A 80 -1.78 11.79 6.90
CA GLY A 80 -1.80 11.03 5.65
C GLY A 80 -1.26 9.61 5.82
N MET A 81 -0.17 9.43 6.57
CA MET A 81 0.42 8.11 6.86
C MET A 81 -0.51 7.25 7.75
N LEU A 82 -1.14 7.86 8.76
CA LEU A 82 -2.11 7.19 9.60
C LEU A 82 -3.32 6.73 8.77
N LEU A 83 -3.82 7.60 7.90
CA LEU A 83 -4.90 7.27 6.98
C LEU A 83 -4.50 6.13 6.03
N SER A 84 -3.29 6.17 5.49
CA SER A 84 -2.75 5.08 4.65
C SER A 84 -2.72 3.75 5.40
N ALA A 85 -2.26 3.73 6.65
CA ALA A 85 -2.27 2.52 7.47
C ALA A 85 -3.68 1.95 7.65
N HIS A 86 -4.66 2.79 7.95
CA HIS A 86 -6.05 2.37 8.08
C HIS A 86 -6.67 1.91 6.75
N LEU A 87 -6.35 2.57 5.64
CA LEU A 87 -6.81 2.18 4.31
C LEU A 87 -6.23 0.83 3.86
N ILE A 88 -4.96 0.56 4.15
CA ILE A 88 -4.34 -0.74 3.90
C ILE A 88 -5.11 -1.84 4.62
N ILE A 89 -5.37 -1.66 5.92
CA ILE A 89 -6.09 -2.65 6.73
C ILE A 89 -7.53 -2.81 6.25
N PHE A 90 -8.22 -1.72 5.96
CA PHE A 90 -9.58 -1.74 5.42
C PHE A 90 -9.63 -2.51 4.12
N TRP A 91 -8.70 -2.23 3.19
CA TRP A 91 -8.64 -2.90 1.89
C TRP A 91 -8.37 -4.39 2.03
N LEU A 92 -7.38 -4.79 2.83
CA LEU A 92 -7.07 -6.20 3.09
C LEU A 92 -8.23 -6.94 3.78
N SER A 93 -9.04 -6.24 4.57
CA SER A 93 -10.25 -6.83 5.16
C SER A 93 -11.30 -7.22 4.11
N GLN A 94 -11.33 -6.54 2.96
CA GLN A 94 -12.23 -6.86 1.84
C GLN A 94 -11.83 -8.14 1.11
N ASP A 95 -10.55 -8.49 1.11
CA ASP A 95 -10.03 -9.66 0.39
C ASP A 95 -10.67 -10.97 0.86
N SER A 96 -11.11 -11.04 2.12
CA SER A 96 -11.79 -12.20 2.67
C SER A 96 -13.11 -12.55 1.97
N ASN A 97 -13.72 -11.59 1.26
CA ASN A 97 -14.96 -11.82 0.52
C ASN A 97 -14.75 -12.59 -0.79
N VAL A 98 -13.55 -12.48 -1.38
CA VAL A 98 -13.23 -13.05 -2.70
C VAL A 98 -12.13 -14.10 -2.66
N THR A 99 -11.42 -14.23 -1.53
CA THR A 99 -10.26 -15.12 -1.38
C THR A 99 -10.64 -16.44 -0.71
N PRO A 100 -10.47 -17.60 -1.38
CA PRO A 100 -10.64 -18.90 -0.74
C PRO A 100 -9.68 -19.11 0.47
N PRO A 101 -10.09 -19.88 1.47
CA PRO A 101 -11.30 -20.69 1.56
C PRO A 101 -12.55 -19.98 2.06
N VAL A 102 -12.45 -18.73 2.49
CA VAL A 102 -13.59 -18.01 3.11
C VAL A 102 -14.56 -17.47 2.06
N CYS A 103 -14.11 -16.69 1.12
CA CYS A 103 -14.79 -16.08 -0.05
C CYS A 103 -16.34 -16.03 0.01
N LEU A 104 -16.88 -15.41 1.07
CA LEU A 104 -18.33 -15.41 1.37
C LEU A 104 -19.18 -14.85 0.22
N ALA A 105 -18.76 -13.73 -0.38
CA ALA A 105 -19.49 -13.12 -1.50
C ALA A 105 -19.49 -14.04 -2.73
N SER A 106 -18.37 -14.71 -3.01
CA SER A 106 -18.25 -15.65 -4.11
C SER A 106 -19.11 -16.91 -3.91
N PHE A 107 -19.23 -17.37 -2.67
CA PHE A 107 -20.09 -18.52 -2.35
C PHE A 107 -21.58 -18.15 -2.46
N ALA A 108 -21.96 -16.95 -2.01
CA ALA A 108 -23.31 -16.45 -2.21
C ALA A 108 -23.67 -16.33 -3.70
N ALA A 109 -22.75 -15.77 -4.49
CA ALA A 109 -22.90 -15.66 -5.94
C ALA A 109 -23.02 -17.04 -6.62
N ALA A 110 -22.24 -18.02 -6.18
CA ALA A 110 -22.33 -19.39 -6.66
C ALA A 110 -23.69 -20.03 -6.36
N GLY A 111 -24.26 -19.77 -5.17
CA GLY A 111 -25.61 -20.22 -4.79
C GLY A 111 -26.68 -19.64 -5.70
N ILE A 112 -26.59 -18.35 -6.03
CA ILE A 112 -27.54 -17.69 -6.95
C ILE A 112 -27.41 -18.22 -8.38
N ALA A 113 -26.17 -18.42 -8.84
CA ALA A 113 -25.88 -18.88 -10.20
C ALA A 113 -26.01 -20.40 -10.37
N GLY A 114 -26.26 -21.19 -9.32
CA GLY A 114 -26.30 -22.64 -9.39
C GLY A 114 -24.96 -23.29 -9.74
N THR A 115 -23.84 -22.64 -9.44
CA THR A 115 -22.48 -23.12 -9.78
C THR A 115 -21.77 -23.73 -8.57
N ARG A 116 -20.62 -24.39 -8.81
CA ARG A 116 -19.84 -24.98 -7.72
C ARG A 116 -19.13 -23.89 -6.90
N PRO A 117 -19.38 -23.77 -5.57
CA PRO A 117 -18.89 -22.67 -4.74
C PRO A 117 -17.37 -22.49 -4.80
N MET A 118 -16.60 -23.57 -4.64
CA MET A 118 -15.13 -23.49 -4.64
C MET A 118 -14.56 -23.07 -6.01
N ALA A 119 -15.15 -23.54 -7.11
CA ALA A 119 -14.73 -23.13 -8.45
C ALA A 119 -15.01 -21.64 -8.70
N THR A 120 -16.17 -21.16 -8.24
CA THR A 120 -16.53 -19.74 -8.29
C THR A 120 -15.57 -18.91 -7.43
N GLY A 121 -15.25 -19.35 -6.22
CA GLY A 121 -14.28 -18.69 -5.34
C GLY A 121 -12.88 -18.58 -5.96
N LEU A 122 -12.37 -19.65 -6.56
CA LEU A 122 -11.07 -19.63 -7.24
C LEU A 122 -11.07 -18.69 -8.46
N THR A 123 -12.18 -18.66 -9.20
CA THR A 123 -12.33 -17.71 -10.33
C THR A 123 -12.40 -16.27 -9.83
N SER A 124 -13.16 -16.00 -8.79
CA SER A 124 -13.25 -14.69 -8.13
C SER A 124 -11.87 -14.20 -7.66
N TRP A 125 -11.13 -15.06 -6.96
CA TRP A 125 -9.77 -14.76 -6.54
C TRP A 125 -8.82 -14.46 -7.71
N LYS A 126 -8.93 -15.20 -8.81
CA LYS A 126 -8.13 -14.96 -10.01
C LYS A 126 -8.42 -13.59 -10.63
N VAL A 127 -9.69 -13.18 -10.69
CA VAL A 127 -10.10 -11.87 -11.22
C VAL A 127 -9.71 -10.74 -10.27
N ALA A 128 -9.82 -10.97 -8.97
CA ALA A 128 -9.60 -9.97 -7.93
C ALA A 128 -8.11 -9.70 -7.61
N LYS A 129 -7.15 -10.29 -8.34
CA LYS A 129 -5.70 -10.15 -8.00
C LYS A 129 -5.19 -8.70 -7.97
N GLY A 130 -5.80 -7.78 -8.69
CA GLY A 130 -5.50 -6.35 -8.61
C GLY A 130 -5.71 -5.75 -7.22
N LEU A 131 -6.59 -6.34 -6.40
CA LEU A 131 -6.86 -5.88 -5.03
C LEU A 131 -5.62 -5.91 -4.13
N TYR A 132 -4.69 -6.84 -4.36
CA TYR A 132 -3.46 -6.96 -3.55
C TYR A 132 -2.43 -5.88 -3.83
N LEU A 133 -2.55 -5.17 -4.97
CA LEU A 133 -1.62 -4.10 -5.34
C LEU A 133 -2.02 -2.74 -4.77
N VAL A 134 -3.31 -2.52 -4.54
CA VAL A 134 -3.80 -1.24 -4.01
C VAL A 134 -3.23 -0.91 -2.63
N PRO A 135 -3.11 -1.85 -1.66
CA PRO A 135 -2.42 -1.60 -0.40
C PRO A 135 -0.95 -1.18 -0.56
N VAL A 136 -0.26 -1.71 -1.56
CA VAL A 136 1.13 -1.32 -1.87
C VAL A 136 1.19 0.13 -2.35
N LEU A 137 0.23 0.56 -3.17
CA LEU A 137 0.12 1.95 -3.59
C LEU A 137 -0.14 2.90 -2.41
N PHE A 138 -0.98 2.51 -1.44
CA PHE A 138 -1.21 3.29 -0.22
C PHE A 138 0.04 3.41 0.65
N ALA A 139 0.89 2.38 0.67
CA ALA A 139 2.10 2.35 1.49
C ALA A 139 3.27 3.13 0.88
N TYR A 140 3.44 3.05 -0.45
CA TYR A 140 4.67 3.48 -1.10
C TYR A 140 4.50 4.58 -2.14
N SER A 141 3.29 5.10 -2.34
CA SER A 141 3.06 6.20 -3.26
C SER A 141 2.41 7.41 -2.58
N PRO A 142 2.54 8.61 -3.13
CA PRO A 142 1.90 9.82 -2.60
C PRO A 142 0.39 9.88 -2.87
N LEU A 143 -0.27 8.75 -3.15
CA LEU A 143 -1.70 8.69 -3.47
C LEU A 143 -2.58 9.29 -2.35
N ILE A 144 -2.19 9.08 -1.10
CA ILE A 144 -2.95 9.56 0.07
C ILE A 144 -2.33 10.84 0.66
N SER A 145 -1.00 10.86 0.83
CA SER A 145 -0.27 11.92 1.52
C SER A 145 0.26 13.02 0.60
N GLY A 146 0.23 12.83 -0.72
CA GLY A 146 0.78 13.78 -1.69
C GLY A 146 -0.12 15.00 -1.95
N THR A 147 0.38 15.93 -2.72
CA THR A 147 -0.37 17.07 -3.27
C THR A 147 -1.41 16.61 -4.30
N TRP A 148 -2.38 17.46 -4.62
CA TRP A 148 -3.42 17.10 -5.61
C TRP A 148 -2.87 16.70 -6.99
N PRO A 149 -1.86 17.39 -7.58
CA PRO A 149 -1.26 16.94 -8.84
C PRO A 149 -0.63 15.56 -8.73
N GLU A 150 0.14 15.28 -7.68
CA GLU A 150 0.79 13.99 -7.43
C GLU A 150 -0.23 12.85 -7.28
N ARG A 151 -1.32 13.11 -6.56
CA ARG A 151 -2.41 12.11 -6.39
C ARG A 151 -3.04 11.76 -7.72
N ILE A 152 -3.34 12.76 -8.58
CA ILE A 152 -3.93 12.54 -9.89
C ILE A 152 -2.96 11.77 -10.79
N GLU A 153 -1.69 12.13 -10.77
CA GLU A 153 -0.65 11.45 -11.54
C GLU A 153 -0.54 9.98 -11.15
N VAL A 154 -0.35 9.70 -9.86
CA VAL A 154 -0.28 8.32 -9.34
C VAL A 154 -1.55 7.54 -9.67
N PHE A 155 -2.73 8.16 -9.55
CA PHE A 155 -3.99 7.51 -9.87
C PHE A 155 -4.06 7.09 -11.35
N ILE A 156 -3.69 7.97 -12.28
CA ILE A 156 -3.69 7.68 -13.72
C ILE A 156 -2.72 6.54 -14.05
N TRP A 157 -1.47 6.64 -13.57
CA TRP A 157 -0.46 5.61 -13.81
C TRP A 157 -0.82 4.27 -13.18
N SER A 158 -1.41 4.29 -11.98
CA SER A 158 -1.90 3.08 -11.32
C SER A 158 -3.05 2.42 -12.09
N CYS A 159 -4.00 3.19 -12.60
CA CYS A 159 -5.08 2.65 -13.43
C CYS A 159 -4.54 1.99 -14.70
N MET A 160 -3.57 2.61 -15.37
CA MET A 160 -2.94 2.04 -16.56
C MET A 160 -2.16 0.76 -16.22
N GLY A 161 -1.41 0.76 -15.13
CA GLY A 161 -0.65 -0.40 -14.65
C GLY A 161 -1.57 -1.57 -14.26
N LEU A 162 -2.66 -1.30 -13.54
CA LEU A 162 -3.66 -2.30 -13.16
C LEU A 162 -4.39 -2.88 -14.38
N TYR A 163 -4.71 -2.04 -15.37
CA TYR A 163 -5.31 -2.50 -16.63
C TYR A 163 -4.37 -3.44 -17.40
N ALA A 164 -3.09 -3.06 -17.53
CA ALA A 164 -2.09 -3.90 -18.16
C ALA A 164 -1.92 -5.24 -17.43
N LEU A 165 -1.87 -5.20 -16.08
CA LEU A 165 -1.79 -6.41 -15.26
C LEU A 165 -3.02 -7.30 -15.41
N ALA A 166 -4.22 -6.71 -15.42
CA ALA A 166 -5.45 -7.47 -15.63
C ALA A 166 -5.44 -8.21 -16.98
N GLY A 167 -4.95 -7.57 -18.04
CA GLY A 167 -4.75 -8.20 -19.34
C GLY A 167 -3.82 -9.40 -19.29
N VAL A 168 -2.68 -9.27 -18.60
CA VAL A 168 -1.72 -10.37 -18.44
C VAL A 168 -2.35 -11.54 -17.69
N LEU A 169 -3.02 -11.28 -16.57
CA LEU A 169 -3.61 -12.31 -15.70
C LEU A 169 -4.75 -13.08 -16.38
N GLN A 170 -5.48 -12.44 -17.28
CA GLN A 170 -6.58 -13.04 -18.02
C GLN A 170 -6.16 -13.61 -19.38
N TRP A 171 -4.92 -13.35 -19.81
CA TRP A 171 -4.43 -13.67 -21.16
C TRP A 171 -5.30 -13.06 -22.27
N HIS A 172 -6.00 -11.97 -21.97
CA HIS A 172 -6.93 -11.31 -22.87
C HIS A 172 -7.00 -9.81 -22.59
N LEU A 173 -6.82 -9.00 -23.62
CA LEU A 173 -6.99 -7.56 -23.59
C LEU A 173 -7.60 -7.19 -24.92
N GLU A 174 -8.93 -7.02 -25.01
CA GLU A 174 -9.66 -6.84 -26.27
C GLU A 174 -9.44 -7.96 -27.32
N ALA A 175 -8.23 -8.57 -27.32
CA ALA A 175 -7.84 -9.71 -28.14
C ALA A 175 -6.98 -10.68 -27.32
N LYS A 176 -6.79 -11.91 -27.85
CA LYS A 176 -5.89 -12.89 -27.23
C LYS A 176 -4.45 -12.38 -27.21
N ILE A 177 -3.82 -12.41 -26.06
CA ILE A 177 -2.46 -11.91 -25.86
C ILE A 177 -1.44 -13.03 -26.10
N ASN A 178 -0.39 -12.71 -26.88
CA ASN A 178 0.76 -13.59 -27.05
C ASN A 178 1.74 -13.46 -25.86
N VAL A 179 2.57 -14.46 -25.63
CA VAL A 179 3.55 -14.50 -24.54
C VAL A 179 4.47 -13.27 -24.52
N LEU A 180 4.90 -12.80 -25.71
CA LEU A 180 5.71 -11.58 -25.84
C LEU A 180 4.96 -10.33 -25.39
N ILE A 181 3.71 -10.19 -25.80
CA ILE A 181 2.85 -9.05 -25.41
C ILE A 181 2.57 -9.11 -23.89
N ALA A 182 2.32 -10.31 -23.35
CA ALA A 182 2.14 -10.49 -21.91
C ALA A 182 3.39 -10.08 -21.12
N GLY A 183 4.58 -10.43 -21.59
CA GLY A 183 5.84 -10.00 -21.00
C GLY A 183 6.04 -8.48 -21.01
N LEU A 184 5.77 -7.84 -22.15
CA LEU A 184 5.85 -6.38 -22.30
C LEU A 184 4.83 -5.66 -21.40
N LEU A 185 3.60 -6.15 -21.32
CA LEU A 185 2.57 -5.61 -20.44
C LEU A 185 2.92 -5.77 -18.97
N LEU A 186 3.52 -6.89 -18.59
CA LEU A 186 3.95 -7.12 -17.21
C LEU A 186 5.09 -6.17 -16.81
N VAL A 187 6.07 -5.97 -17.69
CA VAL A 187 7.16 -5.01 -17.49
C VAL A 187 6.60 -3.58 -17.44
N SER A 188 5.70 -3.22 -18.35
CA SER A 188 5.08 -1.89 -18.35
C SER A 188 4.24 -1.66 -17.09
N ALA A 189 3.44 -2.64 -16.66
CA ALA A 189 2.68 -2.56 -15.42
C ALA A 189 3.60 -2.36 -14.21
N GLY A 190 4.70 -3.11 -14.13
CA GLY A 190 5.72 -2.96 -13.10
C GLY A 190 6.36 -1.56 -13.12
N LEU A 191 6.75 -1.08 -14.28
CA LEU A 191 7.31 0.26 -14.44
C LEU A 191 6.29 1.35 -14.08
N LEU A 192 5.07 1.29 -14.57
CA LEU A 192 4.02 2.26 -14.31
C LEU A 192 3.62 2.31 -12.83
N MET A 193 3.68 1.18 -12.13
CA MET A 193 3.38 1.11 -10.70
C MET A 193 4.59 1.40 -9.81
N TRP A 194 5.80 1.17 -10.33
CA TRP A 194 7.06 1.42 -9.61
C TRP A 194 7.59 2.82 -9.82
N THR A 195 7.14 3.52 -10.85
CA THR A 195 7.48 4.94 -11.01
C THR A 195 6.51 5.81 -10.20
N PRO A 196 6.68 5.95 -8.91
CA PRO A 196 6.04 6.99 -8.14
C PRO A 196 6.90 8.22 -8.34
N PHE A 197 6.80 8.94 -9.48
CA PHE A 197 7.83 9.89 -9.63
C PHE A 197 7.46 11.20 -10.15
N PRO A 198 7.90 12.17 -9.40
CA PRO A 198 7.97 13.56 -9.84
C PRO A 198 9.06 13.80 -10.92
N ILE A 199 9.27 12.91 -11.89
CA ILE A 199 10.20 13.18 -12.99
C ILE A 199 9.66 14.29 -13.89
N ILE A 200 8.35 14.51 -13.92
CA ILE A 200 7.73 15.51 -14.81
C ILE A 200 7.57 16.88 -14.13
N PHE A 201 7.63 16.96 -12.79
CA PHE A 201 7.39 18.22 -12.06
C PHE A 201 8.62 18.82 -11.38
N HIS A 202 9.80 18.25 -11.56
CA HIS A 202 11.08 18.80 -11.10
C HIS A 202 11.97 19.30 -12.26
N ILE A 203 11.36 19.68 -13.41
CA ILE A 203 12.04 20.48 -14.44
C ILE A 203 11.50 21.90 -14.40
#